data_f22c2839fb0f86d3791d2269cfbfb26e
#
_entry.id   f22c2839fb0f86d3791d2269cfbfb26e
#
_cell.length_a   1.000
_cell.length_b   1.000
_cell.length_c   1.000
_cell.angle_alpha   90.00
_cell.angle_beta   90.00
_cell.angle_gamma   90.00
#
_symmetry.space_group_name_H-M   'P 1'
#
loop_
_entity.id
_entity.type
_entity.pdbx_description
1 polymer ?
#
loop_
_entity_poly.entity_id
_entity_poly.type
_entity_poly.pdbx_seq_one_letter_code
_entity_poly.pdbx_strand_id
1 'polypeptide(L)'
;MKRQLSVLIAAVMAMGFAVYGKDVQEPTQAAFEAAVQLENVFGYVAEKAKPAVVVITNVQYAGRPMEFQQMPFEEFFFPNPYMRPRPQRRGEGRRSLRPANTGSGAIISADGYVVTNFHVVENCEYLRVKLADGTVYDNQKKAEDVKVVGVDKESDLAVLQLAGGKKKDFSFLKFADINTLKVGQWAIAVGAPHQLEQSVTIGNVSQVGRHNMGVTTFDNYIQTDASLNPGNSGGPLLNIRGEIIGINEFIHTDGMGQGNIGLGFAIACDLAENIAKSLIEDGEVKRPYLGIAMQDLTPELQKQFNAENGVIVAEAIKGEAAEKAGVKSGDIVTAINGKTVKDAYELRTAVTNYKPGDEVVLSIIRDEKKMEIKVVTGKRDLAGFSRNDKGDRGEKANEQFDKLGLDLDVEDGEVVIKDIDPDGAAAEASSRMANGLRVGDVILEVNRQQVASIRDVKDALKRTRNNVVVLLVERSIRGRSSTRMYVTVPLE
;
A
#
# COMPACT_ATOMS: atom_id res chain seq x y z
N MET A 1 -10.34 4.88 -72.77
CA MET A 1 -10.57 4.69 -71.33
C MET A 1 -9.63 3.67 -70.67
N LYS A 2 -9.49 2.45 -71.22
CA LYS A 2 -8.62 1.41 -70.56
C LYS A 2 -7.11 1.75 -70.48
N ARG A 3 -6.55 2.48 -71.48
CA ARG A 3 -5.12 2.87 -71.42
C ARG A 3 -4.82 4.00 -70.43
N GLN A 4 -5.76 4.90 -70.15
CA GLN A 4 -5.57 5.97 -69.16
C GLN A 4 -5.67 5.47 -67.72
N LEU A 5 -6.51 4.42 -67.49
CA LEU A 5 -6.62 3.80 -66.17
C LEU A 5 -5.34 3.02 -65.80
N SER A 6 -4.71 2.35 -66.78
CA SER A 6 -3.43 1.64 -66.54
C SER A 6 -2.28 2.56 -66.20
N VAL A 7 -2.21 3.74 -66.80
CA VAL A 7 -1.17 4.78 -66.49
C VAL A 7 -1.40 5.36 -65.07
N LEU A 8 -2.65 5.58 -64.69
CA LEU A 8 -2.98 6.12 -63.36
C LEU A 8 -2.64 5.10 -62.22
N ILE A 9 -2.92 3.80 -62.47
CA ILE A 9 -2.58 2.75 -61.52
C ILE A 9 -1.07 2.57 -61.39
N ALA A 10 -0.33 2.64 -62.48
CA ALA A 10 1.15 2.60 -62.46
C ALA A 10 1.75 3.83 -61.76
N ALA A 11 1.19 5.02 -61.93
CA ALA A 11 1.63 6.22 -61.25
C ALA A 11 1.32 6.17 -59.74
N VAL A 12 0.19 5.64 -59.33
CA VAL A 12 -0.18 5.48 -57.88
C VAL A 12 0.68 4.38 -57.23
N MET A 13 1.01 3.29 -57.94
CA MET A 13 1.96 2.30 -57.39
C MET A 13 3.39 2.87 -57.31
N ALA A 14 3.85 3.63 -58.31
CA ALA A 14 5.15 4.30 -58.27
C ALA A 14 5.26 5.35 -57.15
N MET A 15 4.19 6.13 -56.87
CA MET A 15 4.14 7.03 -55.73
C MET A 15 4.04 6.28 -54.38
N GLY A 16 3.37 5.12 -54.29
CA GLY A 16 3.29 4.30 -53.10
C GLY A 16 4.65 3.70 -52.72
N PHE A 17 5.52 3.36 -53.71
CA PHE A 17 6.87 2.89 -53.44
C PHE A 17 7.85 4.02 -53.10
N ALA A 18 7.63 5.22 -53.56
CA ALA A 18 8.51 6.36 -53.24
C ALA A 18 8.34 6.94 -51.83
N VAL A 19 7.27 6.55 -51.12
CA VAL A 19 7.05 6.98 -49.71
C VAL A 19 7.67 6.00 -48.71
N TYR A 20 8.04 4.77 -49.12
CA TYR A 20 8.64 3.72 -48.27
C TYR A 20 10.16 3.63 -48.31
N GLY A 21 10.82 4.48 -49.07
CA GLY A 21 12.27 4.51 -49.20
C GLY A 21 12.88 5.81 -48.67
N LYS A 22 12.58 6.21 -47.45
CA LYS A 22 13.54 7.05 -46.74
C LYS A 22 14.68 6.10 -46.35
N ASP A 23 15.86 6.32 -46.92
CA ASP A 23 17.09 5.69 -46.46
C ASP A 23 17.18 5.87 -44.96
N VAL A 24 16.98 4.77 -44.21
CA VAL A 24 17.23 4.75 -42.77
C VAL A 24 18.71 4.99 -42.62
N GLN A 25 19.12 6.18 -42.20
CA GLN A 25 20.52 6.46 -41.96
C GLN A 25 21.05 5.51 -40.91
N GLU A 26 22.05 4.74 -41.27
CA GLU A 26 22.74 3.85 -40.35
C GLU A 26 23.36 4.70 -39.20
N PRO A 27 23.15 4.31 -37.92
CA PRO A 27 23.76 5.02 -36.80
C PRO A 27 25.28 5.07 -36.95
N THR A 28 25.90 6.11 -36.44
CA THR A 28 27.36 6.22 -36.45
C THR A 28 28.01 5.12 -35.62
N GLN A 29 29.25 4.72 -35.96
CA GLN A 29 30.02 3.74 -35.18
C GLN A 29 30.08 4.15 -33.68
N ALA A 30 30.25 5.41 -33.36
CA ALA A 30 30.23 5.91 -31.98
C ALA A 30 28.90 5.69 -31.27
N ALA A 31 27.77 5.78 -31.99
CA ALA A 31 26.44 5.50 -31.43
C ALA A 31 26.28 4.00 -31.12
N PHE A 32 26.76 3.10 -32.00
CA PHE A 32 26.78 1.67 -31.73
C PHE A 32 27.65 1.31 -30.52
N GLU A 33 28.86 1.89 -30.42
CA GLU A 33 29.76 1.67 -29.30
C GLU A 33 29.15 2.12 -27.97
N ALA A 34 28.45 3.26 -27.93
CA ALA A 34 27.73 3.71 -26.75
C ALA A 34 26.57 2.77 -26.36
N ALA A 35 25.83 2.26 -27.36
CA ALA A 35 24.76 1.29 -27.10
C ALA A 35 25.31 -0.02 -26.53
N VAL A 36 26.39 -0.56 -27.10
CA VAL A 36 27.06 -1.78 -26.58
C VAL A 36 27.58 -1.58 -25.18
N GLN A 37 28.12 -0.40 -24.84
CA GLN A 37 28.53 -0.10 -23.45
C GLN A 37 27.34 -0.14 -22.49
N LEU A 38 26.18 0.37 -22.89
CA LEU A 38 24.97 0.31 -22.07
C LEU A 38 24.48 -1.13 -21.90
N GLU A 39 24.46 -1.94 -22.98
CA GLU A 39 24.15 -3.38 -22.90
C GLU A 39 25.08 -4.09 -21.91
N ASN A 40 26.37 -3.80 -21.96
CA ASN A 40 27.36 -4.38 -21.04
C ASN A 40 27.08 -4.02 -19.58
N VAL A 41 26.60 -2.79 -19.30
CA VAL A 41 26.20 -2.37 -17.95
C VAL A 41 25.02 -3.22 -17.48
N PHE A 42 23.98 -3.41 -18.30
CA PHE A 42 22.83 -4.26 -17.95
C PHE A 42 23.23 -5.72 -17.76
N GLY A 43 24.07 -6.25 -18.63
CA GLY A 43 24.64 -7.60 -18.49
C GLY A 43 25.39 -7.77 -17.18
N TYR A 44 26.25 -6.80 -16.82
CA TYR A 44 26.97 -6.81 -15.56
C TYR A 44 26.03 -6.82 -14.35
N VAL A 45 24.97 -5.97 -14.35
CA VAL A 45 24.00 -5.94 -13.24
C VAL A 45 23.27 -7.28 -13.13
N ALA A 46 22.85 -7.87 -14.25
CA ALA A 46 22.20 -9.17 -14.25
C ALA A 46 23.10 -10.28 -13.69
N GLU A 47 24.36 -10.34 -14.14
CA GLU A 47 25.36 -11.31 -13.66
C GLU A 47 25.66 -11.17 -12.17
N LYS A 48 25.81 -9.92 -11.69
CA LYS A 48 26.03 -9.60 -10.29
C LYS A 48 24.85 -9.95 -9.41
N ALA A 49 23.62 -9.72 -9.90
CA ALA A 49 22.39 -9.89 -9.13
C ALA A 49 21.97 -11.36 -9.03
N LYS A 50 22.04 -12.11 -10.13
CA LYS A 50 21.56 -13.50 -10.19
C LYS A 50 21.97 -14.38 -9.00
N PRO A 51 23.23 -14.45 -8.59
CA PRO A 51 23.65 -15.32 -7.47
C PRO A 51 23.10 -14.86 -6.11
N ALA A 52 22.63 -13.62 -6.00
CA ALA A 52 22.07 -13.04 -4.78
C ALA A 52 20.52 -12.99 -4.80
N VAL A 53 19.86 -13.45 -5.87
CA VAL A 53 18.41 -13.52 -5.94
C VAL A 53 17.95 -14.98 -5.83
N VAL A 54 16.96 -15.21 -4.97
CA VAL A 54 16.45 -16.56 -4.67
C VAL A 54 14.99 -16.69 -5.08
N VAL A 55 14.59 -17.94 -5.37
CA VAL A 55 13.19 -18.34 -5.54
C VAL A 55 12.66 -18.87 -4.22
N ILE A 56 11.56 -18.31 -3.75
CA ILE A 56 10.90 -18.74 -2.51
C ILE A 56 9.58 -19.42 -2.88
N THR A 57 9.41 -20.68 -2.48
CA THR A 57 8.17 -21.42 -2.62
C THR A 57 7.53 -21.59 -1.24
N ASN A 58 6.35 -21.04 -1.07
CA ASN A 58 5.50 -21.21 0.09
C ASN A 58 4.62 -22.46 -0.12
N VAL A 59 4.66 -23.40 0.80
CA VAL A 59 3.89 -24.62 0.72
C VAL A 59 2.88 -24.68 1.86
N GLN A 60 1.63 -24.96 1.52
CA GLN A 60 0.48 -25.01 2.44
C GLN A 60 -0.32 -26.30 2.27
N TYR A 61 -1.16 -26.62 3.28
CA TYR A 61 -2.13 -27.71 3.15
C TYR A 61 -3.27 -27.33 2.20
N ALA A 62 -3.54 -28.19 1.23
CA ALA A 62 -4.70 -28.07 0.37
C ALA A 62 -6.00 -28.17 1.17
N GLY A 63 -6.95 -27.25 0.95
CA GLY A 63 -8.28 -27.31 1.54
C GLY A 63 -8.48 -26.50 2.82
N ARG A 64 -7.58 -25.58 3.20
CA ARG A 64 -7.99 -24.46 4.04
C ARG A 64 -8.99 -23.63 3.25
N PRO A 65 -10.21 -23.33 3.76
CA PRO A 65 -11.06 -22.35 3.14
C PRO A 65 -10.25 -21.04 3.11
N MET A 66 -10.02 -20.45 1.93
CA MET A 66 -9.57 -19.07 1.87
C MET A 66 -10.72 -18.24 2.42
N GLU A 67 -10.58 -17.68 3.60
CA GLU A 67 -11.39 -16.55 4.00
C GLU A 67 -11.13 -15.44 2.96
N PHE A 68 -12.13 -14.64 2.65
CA PHE A 68 -12.05 -13.54 1.66
C PHE A 68 -10.90 -12.55 1.93
N GLN A 69 -10.30 -12.62 3.15
CA GLN A 69 -9.12 -11.89 3.61
C GLN A 69 -7.80 -12.66 3.49
N GLN A 70 -7.85 -13.91 3.05
CA GLN A 70 -6.69 -14.79 2.82
C GLN A 70 -6.53 -15.12 1.33
N MET A 71 -7.17 -14.34 0.44
CA MET A 71 -6.78 -14.40 -0.97
C MET A 71 -5.31 -14.03 -1.06
N PRO A 72 -4.49 -14.79 -1.79
CA PRO A 72 -3.15 -14.37 -2.11
C PRO A 72 -3.19 -12.91 -2.59
N PHE A 73 -2.26 -12.10 -2.13
CA PHE A 73 -2.17 -10.69 -2.52
C PHE A 73 -2.30 -10.50 -4.05
N GLU A 74 -1.77 -11.44 -4.82
CA GLU A 74 -1.89 -11.51 -6.28
C GLU A 74 -3.35 -11.69 -6.75
N GLU A 75 -4.18 -12.49 -6.08
CA GLU A 75 -5.61 -12.64 -6.42
C GLU A 75 -6.46 -11.44 -6.00
N PHE A 76 -6.01 -10.69 -4.99
CA PHE A 76 -6.66 -9.43 -4.61
C PHE A 76 -6.47 -8.35 -5.68
N PHE A 77 -5.27 -8.27 -6.28
CA PHE A 77 -4.96 -7.31 -7.34
C PHE A 77 -5.24 -7.86 -8.76
N PHE A 78 -5.34 -9.19 -8.92
CA PHE A 78 -5.61 -9.87 -10.19
C PHE A 78 -6.78 -10.85 -10.05
N PRO A 79 -8.02 -10.39 -9.77
CA PRO A 79 -9.17 -11.28 -9.67
C PRO A 79 -9.37 -12.02 -10.99
N ASN A 80 -9.17 -13.34 -10.98
CA ASN A 80 -9.43 -14.17 -12.15
C ASN A 80 -10.96 -14.36 -12.33
N PRO A 81 -11.61 -13.71 -13.30
CA PRO A 81 -13.06 -13.79 -13.47
C PRO A 81 -13.56 -15.19 -13.86
N TYR A 82 -12.66 -16.10 -14.21
CA TYR A 82 -12.99 -17.49 -14.56
C TYR A 82 -12.83 -18.49 -13.41
N MET A 83 -12.27 -18.09 -12.27
CA MET A 83 -12.26 -18.93 -11.07
C MET A 83 -13.56 -18.77 -10.29
N ARG A 84 -14.63 -19.42 -10.75
CA ARG A 84 -15.79 -19.69 -9.89
C ARG A 84 -15.36 -20.71 -8.83
N PRO A 85 -15.59 -20.46 -7.51
CA PRO A 85 -15.35 -21.45 -6.48
C PRO A 85 -16.16 -22.70 -6.81
N ARG A 86 -15.52 -23.77 -7.23
CA ARG A 86 -16.20 -25.07 -7.33
C ARG A 86 -16.54 -25.50 -5.91
N PRO A 87 -17.79 -25.84 -5.59
CA PRO A 87 -18.13 -26.41 -4.30
C PRO A 87 -17.35 -27.70 -4.13
N GLN A 88 -16.34 -27.68 -3.27
CA GLN A 88 -15.58 -28.86 -2.94
C GLN A 88 -16.50 -29.81 -2.14
N ARG A 89 -16.75 -31.00 -2.69
CA ARG A 89 -17.35 -32.10 -1.95
C ARG A 89 -16.46 -32.38 -0.74
N ARG A 90 -17.03 -32.29 0.47
CA ARG A 90 -16.43 -32.77 1.71
C ARG A 90 -16.15 -34.26 1.57
N GLY A 91 -14.93 -34.61 1.13
CA GLY A 91 -14.37 -35.93 1.25
C GLY A 91 -13.31 -35.87 2.33
N GLU A 92 -13.36 -36.71 3.31
CA GLU A 92 -12.29 -36.98 4.31
C GLU A 92 -11.07 -37.58 3.57
N GLY A 93 -10.34 -36.71 2.82
CA GLY A 93 -9.11 -37.08 2.14
C GLY A 93 -7.92 -36.49 2.86
N ARG A 94 -6.84 -37.23 3.00
CA ARG A 94 -5.52 -36.79 3.51
C ARG A 94 -5.21 -35.38 3.00
N ARG A 95 -5.02 -34.43 3.92
CA ARG A 95 -4.60 -33.06 3.61
C ARG A 95 -3.29 -33.14 2.83
N SER A 96 -3.33 -32.89 1.52
CA SER A 96 -2.12 -32.87 0.67
C SER A 96 -1.46 -31.50 0.74
N LEU A 97 -0.14 -31.46 0.86
CA LEU A 97 0.66 -30.24 0.77
C LEU A 97 0.77 -29.82 -0.71
N ARG A 98 0.58 -28.55 -0.98
CA ARG A 98 0.71 -27.96 -2.33
C ARG A 98 1.48 -26.64 -2.25
N PRO A 99 2.27 -26.29 -3.27
CA PRO A 99 2.73 -24.93 -3.44
C PRO A 99 1.52 -23.99 -3.51
N ALA A 100 1.48 -23.00 -2.62
CA ALA A 100 0.40 -22.02 -2.55
C ALA A 100 0.81 -20.74 -3.24
N ASN A 101 2.06 -20.31 -3.04
CA ASN A 101 2.60 -19.09 -3.61
C ASN A 101 4.08 -19.27 -3.95
N THR A 102 4.57 -18.53 -4.95
CA THR A 102 5.99 -18.47 -5.32
C THR A 102 6.36 -17.03 -5.53
N GLY A 103 7.43 -16.61 -4.89
CA GLY A 103 8.00 -15.28 -5.02
C GLY A 103 9.52 -15.34 -5.10
N SER A 104 10.11 -14.19 -5.00
CA SER A 104 11.56 -13.98 -5.03
C SER A 104 12.06 -13.43 -3.69
N GLY A 105 13.37 -13.43 -3.50
CA GLY A 105 14.03 -12.75 -2.39
C GLY A 105 15.40 -12.26 -2.79
N ALA A 106 15.91 -11.24 -2.11
CA ALA A 106 17.25 -10.73 -2.28
C ALA A 106 18.12 -11.09 -1.07
N ILE A 107 19.26 -11.74 -1.27
CA ILE A 107 20.26 -11.96 -0.24
C ILE A 107 20.97 -10.63 0.02
N ILE A 108 20.97 -10.18 1.28
CA ILE A 108 21.49 -8.87 1.72
C ILE A 108 22.73 -8.95 2.58
N SER A 109 23.21 -10.17 2.91
CA SER A 109 24.44 -10.37 3.67
C SER A 109 25.14 -11.69 3.32
N ALA A 110 26.43 -11.75 3.59
CA ALA A 110 27.25 -12.97 3.43
C ALA A 110 26.77 -14.11 4.33
N ASP A 111 26.09 -13.80 5.44
CA ASP A 111 25.56 -14.78 6.40
C ASP A 111 24.23 -15.40 5.93
N GLY A 112 23.74 -15.03 4.74
CA GLY A 112 22.55 -15.61 4.14
C GLY A 112 21.23 -15.01 4.63
N TYR A 113 21.19 -13.77 5.08
CA TYR A 113 19.95 -13.05 5.30
C TYR A 113 19.31 -12.69 3.95
N VAL A 114 18.01 -12.99 3.83
CA VAL A 114 17.20 -12.75 2.64
C VAL A 114 16.05 -11.82 3.00
N VAL A 115 15.91 -10.72 2.29
CA VAL A 115 14.70 -9.89 2.34
C VAL A 115 13.72 -10.33 1.25
N THR A 116 12.43 -10.35 1.60
CA THR A 116 11.33 -10.68 0.70
C THR A 116 10.04 -10.00 1.18
N ASN A 117 8.93 -10.14 0.45
CA ASN A 117 7.64 -9.68 0.95
C ASN A 117 7.04 -10.63 1.99
N PHE A 118 6.27 -10.06 2.94
CA PHE A 118 5.56 -10.85 3.93
C PHE A 118 4.54 -11.80 3.29
N HIS A 119 3.75 -11.33 2.31
CA HIS A 119 2.75 -12.15 1.62
C HIS A 119 3.35 -13.38 0.92
N VAL A 120 4.65 -13.36 0.55
CA VAL A 120 5.35 -14.50 -0.05
C VAL A 120 5.52 -15.63 0.97
N VAL A 121 5.70 -15.30 2.26
CA VAL A 121 5.97 -16.28 3.33
C VAL A 121 4.78 -16.48 4.26
N GLU A 122 3.70 -15.74 4.10
CA GLU A 122 2.53 -15.77 4.98
C GLU A 122 1.84 -17.14 4.97
N ASN A 123 1.39 -17.57 6.15
CA ASN A 123 0.61 -18.80 6.35
C ASN A 123 1.28 -20.09 5.84
N CYS A 124 2.60 -20.10 5.64
CA CYS A 124 3.33 -21.27 5.18
C CYS A 124 3.31 -22.41 6.21
N GLU A 125 3.20 -23.65 5.72
CA GLU A 125 3.52 -24.83 6.51
C GLU A 125 5.03 -25.06 6.51
N TYR A 126 5.65 -24.87 5.35
CA TYR A 126 7.09 -24.82 5.21
C TYR A 126 7.50 -23.97 3.99
N LEU A 127 8.77 -23.53 3.99
CA LEU A 127 9.37 -22.76 2.94
C LEU A 127 10.47 -23.57 2.23
N ARG A 128 10.52 -23.41 0.92
CA ARG A 128 11.62 -23.89 0.09
C ARG A 128 12.26 -22.71 -0.59
N VAL A 129 13.57 -22.55 -0.44
CA VAL A 129 14.35 -21.49 -1.06
C VAL A 129 15.38 -22.11 -2.01
N LYS A 130 15.32 -21.74 -3.29
CA LYS A 130 16.26 -22.22 -4.33
C LYS A 130 17.19 -21.09 -4.73
N LEU A 131 18.48 -21.33 -4.68
CA LEU A 131 19.52 -20.43 -5.19
C LEU A 131 19.70 -20.57 -6.70
N ALA A 132 20.41 -19.60 -7.29
CA ALA A 132 20.77 -19.60 -8.72
C ALA A 132 21.62 -20.80 -9.14
N ASP A 133 22.49 -21.30 -8.26
CA ASP A 133 23.32 -22.48 -8.49
C ASP A 133 22.57 -23.81 -8.35
N GLY A 134 21.27 -23.77 -8.14
CA GLY A 134 20.40 -24.93 -7.97
C GLY A 134 20.37 -25.48 -6.52
N THR A 135 21.15 -24.93 -5.59
CA THR A 135 21.11 -25.32 -4.19
C THR A 135 19.73 -25.05 -3.59
N VAL A 136 19.16 -26.02 -2.90
CA VAL A 136 17.82 -25.91 -2.28
C VAL A 136 17.95 -25.98 -0.77
N TYR A 137 17.38 -25.00 -0.08
CA TYR A 137 17.11 -24.94 1.33
C TYR A 137 15.64 -25.27 1.56
N ASP A 138 15.33 -26.21 2.43
CA ASP A 138 13.96 -26.74 2.61
C ASP A 138 13.74 -27.07 4.09
N ASN A 139 13.00 -26.23 4.79
CA ASN A 139 12.80 -26.40 6.24
C ASN A 139 11.78 -27.49 6.61
N GLN A 140 11.10 -28.12 5.65
CA GLN A 140 10.40 -29.37 5.88
C GLN A 140 11.37 -30.52 6.09
N LYS A 141 12.48 -30.54 5.33
CA LYS A 141 13.51 -31.59 5.40
C LYS A 141 14.47 -31.37 6.54
N LYS A 142 14.85 -30.12 6.77
CA LYS A 142 15.78 -29.70 7.79
C LYS A 142 15.37 -28.34 8.33
N ALA A 143 14.84 -28.31 9.56
CA ALA A 143 14.21 -27.12 10.15
C ALA A 143 15.12 -25.89 10.14
N GLU A 144 16.45 -26.08 10.29
CA GLU A 144 17.43 -25.02 10.26
C GLU A 144 17.81 -24.52 8.86
N ASP A 145 17.38 -25.18 7.78
CA ASP A 145 17.70 -24.76 6.41
C ASP A 145 17.17 -23.35 6.12
N VAL A 146 15.94 -23.05 6.54
CA VAL A 146 15.31 -21.74 6.35
C VAL A 146 14.64 -21.33 7.64
N LYS A 147 15.12 -20.25 8.24
CA LYS A 147 14.53 -19.64 9.44
C LYS A 147 13.84 -18.34 9.05
N VAL A 148 12.58 -18.16 9.43
CA VAL A 148 11.93 -16.84 9.42
C VAL A 148 12.46 -16.07 10.60
N VAL A 149 13.26 -15.02 10.34
CA VAL A 149 13.88 -14.18 11.38
C VAL A 149 12.83 -13.27 11.98
N GLY A 150 12.03 -12.64 11.14
CA GLY A 150 10.93 -11.78 11.54
C GLY A 150 10.10 -11.35 10.34
N VAL A 151 8.91 -10.84 10.62
CA VAL A 151 7.98 -10.34 9.62
C VAL A 151 7.39 -9.02 10.04
N ASP A 152 7.11 -8.17 9.07
CA ASP A 152 6.42 -6.91 9.25
C ASP A 152 5.24 -6.80 8.27
N LYS A 153 4.04 -7.05 8.78
CA LYS A 153 2.80 -7.01 8.00
C LYS A 153 2.42 -5.61 7.53
N GLU A 154 2.85 -4.59 8.27
CA GLU A 154 2.44 -3.21 8.00
C GLU A 154 3.19 -2.57 6.82
N SER A 155 4.34 -3.14 6.44
CA SER A 155 5.12 -2.75 5.26
C SER A 155 5.29 -3.88 4.24
N ASP A 156 4.62 -5.01 4.46
CA ASP A 156 4.70 -6.23 3.63
C ASP A 156 6.15 -6.73 3.43
N LEU A 157 6.96 -6.75 4.48
CA LEU A 157 8.33 -7.24 4.44
C LEU A 157 8.57 -8.42 5.39
N ALA A 158 9.48 -9.30 5.01
CA ALA A 158 9.98 -10.41 5.83
C ALA A 158 11.47 -10.60 5.64
N VAL A 159 12.14 -11.08 6.69
CA VAL A 159 13.54 -11.50 6.64
C VAL A 159 13.63 -12.99 6.95
N LEU A 160 14.30 -13.71 6.06
CA LEU A 160 14.68 -15.10 6.22
C LEU A 160 16.17 -15.20 6.46
N GLN A 161 16.62 -16.30 7.08
CA GLN A 161 18.02 -16.69 7.16
C GLN A 161 18.19 -18.08 6.58
N LEU A 162 19.09 -18.20 5.61
CA LEU A 162 19.54 -19.48 5.06
C LEU A 162 20.66 -20.02 5.92
N ALA A 163 20.45 -21.18 6.54
CA ALA A 163 21.40 -21.82 7.42
C ALA A 163 21.68 -23.27 6.98
N GLY A 164 21.76 -24.22 7.87
CA GLY A 164 21.90 -25.63 7.51
C GLY A 164 23.30 -26.04 7.02
N GLY A 165 24.27 -25.12 7.01
CA GLY A 165 25.68 -25.42 6.71
C GLY A 165 25.97 -25.77 5.25
N LYS A 166 25.04 -25.53 4.28
CA LYS A 166 25.22 -25.82 2.86
C LYS A 166 26.15 -24.84 2.16
N LYS A 167 26.14 -23.59 2.59
CA LYS A 167 27.00 -22.52 2.09
C LYS A 167 27.40 -21.60 3.25
N LYS A 168 28.62 -21.12 3.28
CA LYS A 168 29.14 -20.27 4.37
C LYS A 168 29.35 -18.81 3.96
N ASP A 169 29.36 -18.54 2.65
CA ASP A 169 29.58 -17.20 2.10
C ASP A 169 28.65 -17.00 0.90
N PHE A 170 27.63 -16.20 1.10
CA PHE A 170 26.62 -15.93 0.09
C PHE A 170 26.99 -14.68 -0.72
N SER A 171 26.80 -14.73 -2.02
CA SER A 171 26.74 -13.49 -2.82
C SER A 171 25.56 -12.67 -2.34
N PHE A 172 25.75 -11.38 -2.15
CA PHE A 172 24.70 -10.49 -1.63
C PHE A 172 24.69 -9.15 -2.34
N LEU A 173 23.57 -8.44 -2.24
CA LEU A 173 23.35 -7.10 -2.77
C LEU A 173 23.34 -6.08 -1.61
N LYS A 174 23.78 -4.86 -1.91
CA LYS A 174 23.73 -3.74 -0.96
C LYS A 174 22.55 -2.83 -1.31
N PHE A 175 22.00 -2.18 -0.31
CA PHE A 175 21.02 -1.11 -0.50
C PHE A 175 21.72 0.15 -1.03
N ALA A 176 21.02 0.87 -1.91
CA ALA A 176 21.45 2.17 -2.40
C ALA A 176 21.06 3.27 -1.41
N ASP A 177 21.73 4.42 -1.49
CA ASP A 177 21.26 5.63 -0.79
C ASP A 177 20.07 6.23 -1.55
N ILE A 178 18.89 6.24 -0.92
CA ILE A 178 17.64 6.76 -1.49
C ILE A 178 17.75 8.21 -1.94
N ASN A 179 18.59 9.02 -1.27
CA ASN A 179 18.78 10.43 -1.60
C ASN A 179 19.47 10.65 -2.94
N THR A 180 20.14 9.62 -3.47
CA THR A 180 20.78 9.65 -4.80
C THR A 180 19.82 9.25 -5.93
N LEU A 181 18.66 8.69 -5.60
CA LEU A 181 17.70 8.20 -6.56
C LEU A 181 16.90 9.34 -7.19
N LYS A 182 16.77 9.32 -8.51
CA LYS A 182 16.05 10.34 -9.29
C LYS A 182 15.14 9.70 -10.32
N VAL A 183 13.99 10.34 -10.56
CA VAL A 183 13.10 10.00 -11.67
C VAL A 183 13.87 10.04 -13.00
N GLY A 184 13.61 9.05 -13.86
CA GLY A 184 14.29 8.87 -15.15
C GLY A 184 15.58 8.02 -15.08
N GLN A 185 16.08 7.66 -13.90
CA GLN A 185 17.17 6.70 -13.79
C GLN A 185 16.72 5.29 -14.16
N TRP A 186 17.64 4.48 -14.63
CA TRP A 186 17.38 3.09 -14.95
C TRP A 186 17.01 2.28 -13.72
N ALA A 187 16.01 1.43 -13.88
CA ALA A 187 15.52 0.49 -12.89
C ALA A 187 15.55 -0.93 -13.49
N ILE A 188 16.18 -1.87 -12.80
CA ILE A 188 16.40 -3.24 -13.27
C ILE A 188 15.75 -4.17 -12.25
N ALA A 189 14.61 -4.76 -12.60
CA ALA A 189 13.91 -5.71 -11.75
C ALA A 189 14.46 -7.14 -12.01
N VAL A 190 14.74 -7.85 -10.91
CA VAL A 190 15.20 -9.23 -10.96
C VAL A 190 14.28 -10.10 -10.11
N GLY A 191 13.86 -11.23 -10.67
CA GLY A 191 12.98 -12.16 -9.99
C GLY A 191 12.84 -13.48 -10.73
N ALA A 192 12.00 -14.37 -10.24
CA ALA A 192 11.75 -15.68 -10.82
C ALA A 192 10.26 -15.87 -11.13
N PRO A 193 9.71 -15.22 -12.16
CA PRO A 193 8.31 -15.33 -12.51
C PRO A 193 7.97 -16.77 -12.91
N HIS A 194 6.80 -17.25 -12.47
CA HIS A 194 6.21 -18.55 -12.83
C HIS A 194 7.11 -19.78 -12.58
N GLN A 195 8.00 -19.74 -11.56
CA GLN A 195 8.97 -20.82 -11.26
C GLN A 195 9.96 -21.10 -12.40
N LEU A 196 10.05 -20.20 -13.37
CA LEU A 196 11.06 -20.23 -14.43
C LEU A 196 12.43 -19.81 -13.84
N GLU A 197 13.47 -19.90 -14.68
CA GLU A 197 14.76 -19.32 -14.33
C GLU A 197 14.65 -17.81 -14.12
N GLN A 198 15.57 -17.25 -13.33
CA GLN A 198 15.57 -15.83 -12.99
C GLN A 198 15.47 -14.95 -14.24
N SER A 199 14.49 -14.06 -14.24
CA SER A 199 14.25 -13.08 -15.30
C SER A 199 14.73 -11.71 -14.87
N VAL A 200 15.26 -10.95 -15.83
CA VAL A 200 15.69 -9.56 -15.64
C VAL A 200 14.87 -8.69 -16.59
N THR A 201 14.22 -7.66 -16.04
CA THR A 201 13.50 -6.67 -16.85
C THR A 201 14.05 -5.29 -16.56
N ILE A 202 14.08 -4.43 -17.59
CA ILE A 202 14.70 -3.11 -17.56
C ILE A 202 13.64 -2.07 -17.86
N GLY A 203 13.67 -1.00 -17.10
CA GLY A 203 12.83 0.18 -17.26
C GLY A 203 13.45 1.38 -16.53
N ASN A 204 12.62 2.28 -16.08
CA ASN A 204 13.02 3.52 -15.42
C ASN A 204 12.35 3.67 -14.07
N VAL A 205 12.92 4.49 -13.20
CA VAL A 205 12.25 5.05 -12.03
C VAL A 205 11.27 6.11 -12.54
N SER A 206 9.97 5.79 -12.48
CA SER A 206 8.90 6.70 -12.92
C SER A 206 8.54 7.72 -11.85
N GLN A 207 8.63 7.35 -10.56
CA GLN A 207 8.42 8.23 -9.41
C GLN A 207 9.08 7.66 -8.16
N VAL A 208 9.44 8.54 -7.22
CA VAL A 208 9.98 8.20 -5.90
C VAL A 208 9.05 8.76 -4.83
N GLY A 209 8.84 8.02 -3.74
CA GLY A 209 8.06 8.48 -2.60
C GLY A 209 6.54 8.42 -2.83
N ARG A 210 6.03 7.45 -3.59
CA ARG A 210 4.59 7.17 -3.65
C ARG A 210 4.12 6.61 -2.32
N HIS A 211 3.10 7.24 -1.76
CA HIS A 211 2.49 6.85 -0.49
C HIS A 211 0.96 6.96 -0.56
N ASN A 212 0.27 6.49 0.47
CA ASN A 212 -1.20 6.43 0.53
C ASN A 212 -1.82 5.63 -0.63
N MET A 213 -1.12 4.56 -1.06
CA MET A 213 -1.60 3.68 -2.11
C MET A 213 -2.70 2.72 -1.61
N GLY A 214 -2.94 2.66 -0.30
CA GLY A 214 -3.97 1.82 0.31
C GLY A 214 -3.62 0.33 0.36
N VAL A 215 -2.37 -0.03 0.08
CA VAL A 215 -1.88 -1.41 0.05
C VAL A 215 -1.34 -1.81 1.41
N THR A 216 -0.45 -1.01 1.98
CA THR A 216 0.17 -1.23 3.28
C THR A 216 -0.06 -0.03 4.20
N THR A 217 0.17 -0.22 5.51
CA THR A 217 0.03 0.87 6.49
C THR A 217 1.21 1.84 6.42
N PHE A 218 2.41 1.32 6.23
CA PHE A 218 3.64 2.09 6.07
C PHE A 218 4.16 1.85 4.65
N ASP A 219 3.74 2.73 3.77
CA ASP A 219 4.07 2.68 2.36
C ASP A 219 5.02 3.82 1.98
N ASN A 220 6.08 3.46 1.27
CA ASN A 220 6.98 4.36 0.57
C ASN A 220 7.45 3.60 -0.67
N TYR A 221 6.83 3.92 -1.82
CA TYR A 221 7.06 3.15 -3.03
C TYR A 221 7.88 3.92 -4.05
N ILE A 222 8.70 3.18 -4.78
CA ILE A 222 9.27 3.57 -6.05
C ILE A 222 8.36 3.02 -7.14
N GLN A 223 7.88 3.91 -8.01
CA GLN A 223 7.15 3.52 -9.22
C GLN A 223 8.14 3.28 -10.35
N THR A 224 7.93 2.20 -11.11
CA THR A 224 8.76 1.83 -12.27
C THR A 224 7.90 1.30 -13.42
N ASP A 225 8.38 1.48 -14.65
CA ASP A 225 7.85 0.85 -15.85
C ASP A 225 8.60 -0.44 -16.23
N ALA A 226 9.64 -0.83 -15.46
CA ALA A 226 10.22 -2.15 -15.56
C ALA A 226 9.13 -3.21 -15.36
N SER A 227 9.07 -4.20 -16.26
CA SER A 227 8.00 -5.20 -16.24
C SER A 227 8.06 -6.06 -14.98
N LEU A 228 7.15 -5.81 -14.03
CA LEU A 228 6.90 -6.68 -12.89
C LEU A 228 5.77 -7.65 -13.25
N ASN A 229 5.89 -8.90 -12.81
CA ASN A 229 4.88 -9.95 -13.01
C ASN A 229 4.85 -10.84 -11.76
N PRO A 230 3.77 -11.64 -11.55
CA PRO A 230 3.71 -12.61 -10.46
C PRO A 230 4.95 -13.49 -10.41
N GLY A 231 5.57 -13.56 -9.21
CA GLY A 231 6.84 -14.22 -8.96
C GLY A 231 8.04 -13.27 -8.86
N ASN A 232 7.96 -12.03 -9.33
CA ASN A 232 8.97 -11.00 -9.07
C ASN A 232 8.85 -10.39 -7.66
N SER A 233 7.69 -10.51 -7.02
CA SER A 233 7.44 -10.02 -5.65
C SER A 233 8.47 -10.54 -4.67
N GLY A 234 9.04 -9.65 -3.86
CA GLY A 234 10.15 -9.91 -2.93
C GLY A 234 11.54 -9.88 -3.55
N GLY A 235 11.66 -9.88 -4.88
CA GLY A 235 12.93 -9.70 -5.57
C GLY A 235 13.38 -8.24 -5.58
N PRO A 236 14.67 -7.96 -5.88
CA PRO A 236 15.19 -6.61 -5.88
C PRO A 236 14.82 -5.83 -7.13
N LEU A 237 14.57 -4.53 -6.97
CA LEU A 237 14.70 -3.51 -8.00
C LEU A 237 16.06 -2.86 -7.83
N LEU A 238 16.88 -2.82 -8.89
CA LEU A 238 18.28 -2.42 -8.84
C LEU A 238 18.53 -1.16 -9.67
N ASN A 239 19.57 -0.41 -9.29
CA ASN A 239 20.18 0.61 -10.14
C ASN A 239 21.25 0.00 -11.07
N ILE A 240 21.84 0.83 -11.94
CA ILE A 240 22.91 0.41 -12.87
C ILE A 240 24.24 0.00 -12.19
N ARG A 241 24.36 0.14 -10.87
CA ARG A 241 25.50 -0.34 -10.06
C ARG A 241 25.20 -1.72 -9.45
N GLY A 242 23.98 -2.23 -9.63
CA GLY A 242 23.50 -3.46 -9.01
C GLY A 242 23.29 -3.29 -7.50
N GLU A 243 22.87 -2.09 -7.07
CA GLU A 243 22.46 -1.81 -5.70
C GLU A 243 20.93 -1.81 -5.62
N ILE A 244 20.38 -2.30 -4.51
CA ILE A 244 18.92 -2.38 -4.27
C ILE A 244 18.39 -0.96 -4.08
N ILE A 245 17.55 -0.49 -5.00
CA ILE A 245 16.77 0.73 -4.86
C ILE A 245 15.37 0.46 -4.29
N GLY A 246 14.89 -0.79 -4.38
CA GLY A 246 13.61 -1.20 -3.79
C GLY A 246 13.43 -2.71 -3.82
N ILE A 247 12.37 -3.18 -3.14
CA ILE A 247 11.89 -4.57 -3.16
C ILE A 247 10.59 -4.61 -3.94
N ASN A 248 10.56 -5.35 -5.06
CA ASN A 248 9.39 -5.46 -5.93
C ASN A 248 8.20 -5.99 -5.13
N GLU A 249 7.03 -5.36 -5.29
CA GLU A 249 5.84 -5.74 -4.52
C GLU A 249 4.66 -6.04 -5.44
N PHE A 250 4.11 -5.04 -6.13
CA PHE A 250 2.89 -5.22 -6.92
C PHE A 250 2.88 -4.40 -8.21
N ILE A 251 1.88 -4.69 -9.07
CA ILE A 251 1.53 -3.87 -10.22
C ILE A 251 0.11 -3.33 -10.06
N HIS A 252 -0.13 -2.14 -10.56
CA HIS A 252 -1.49 -1.61 -10.70
C HIS A 252 -2.02 -2.05 -12.07
N THR A 253 -3.26 -2.55 -12.11
CA THR A 253 -3.94 -2.97 -13.35
C THR A 253 -5.23 -2.18 -13.53
N ASP A 254 -5.69 -2.07 -14.76
CA ASP A 254 -6.96 -1.42 -15.12
C ASP A 254 -8.21 -2.26 -14.80
N GLY A 255 -8.03 -3.41 -14.13
CA GLY A 255 -9.12 -4.33 -13.78
C GLY A 255 -9.65 -5.18 -14.95
N MET A 256 -9.23 -4.93 -16.18
CA MET A 256 -9.61 -5.70 -17.37
C MET A 256 -8.51 -6.63 -17.89
N GLY A 257 -7.25 -6.42 -17.47
CA GLY A 257 -6.09 -7.20 -17.90
C GLY A 257 -5.33 -7.83 -16.73
N GLN A 258 -4.66 -8.96 -16.98
CA GLN A 258 -3.81 -9.65 -16.00
C GLN A 258 -2.32 -9.31 -16.17
N GLY A 259 -1.97 -8.26 -16.92
CA GLY A 259 -0.60 -7.93 -17.27
C GLY A 259 -0.12 -6.59 -16.74
N ASN A 260 1.20 -6.40 -16.74
CA ASN A 260 1.84 -5.13 -16.45
C ASN A 260 1.48 -4.09 -17.52
N ILE A 261 0.98 -2.94 -17.09
CA ILE A 261 0.63 -1.80 -17.94
C ILE A 261 1.64 -0.64 -17.81
N GLY A 262 2.85 -0.92 -17.30
CA GLY A 262 3.87 0.10 -17.02
C GLY A 262 3.72 0.78 -15.64
N LEU A 263 2.94 0.21 -14.74
CA LEU A 263 2.71 0.72 -13.39
C LEU A 263 3.13 -0.35 -12.36
N GLY A 264 4.43 -0.52 -12.20
CA GLY A 264 5.04 -1.37 -11.18
C GLY A 264 5.44 -0.56 -9.94
N PHE A 265 5.40 -1.20 -8.78
CA PHE A 265 5.72 -0.58 -7.49
C PHE A 265 6.67 -1.47 -6.70
N ALA A 266 7.68 -0.84 -6.10
CA ALA A 266 8.65 -1.49 -5.23
C ALA A 266 8.76 -0.71 -3.91
N ILE A 267 8.85 -1.41 -2.78
CA ILE A 267 9.11 -0.81 -1.47
C ILE A 267 10.48 -0.15 -1.52
N ALA A 268 10.57 1.14 -1.15
CA ALA A 268 11.80 1.91 -1.24
C ALA A 268 12.93 1.33 -0.35
N CYS A 269 14.16 1.46 -0.84
CA CYS A 269 15.33 0.82 -0.22
C CYS A 269 15.60 1.26 1.21
N ASP A 270 15.36 2.52 1.56
CA ASP A 270 15.53 3.05 2.92
C ASP A 270 14.56 2.41 3.90
N LEU A 271 13.28 2.27 3.51
CA LEU A 271 12.28 1.57 4.31
C LEU A 271 12.63 0.09 4.45
N ALA A 272 12.99 -0.58 3.34
CA ALA A 272 13.33 -2.00 3.34
C ALA A 272 14.59 -2.29 4.19
N GLU A 273 15.64 -1.47 4.09
CA GLU A 273 16.87 -1.62 4.86
C GLU A 273 16.63 -1.45 6.37
N ASN A 274 15.88 -0.40 6.75
CA ASN A 274 15.59 -0.13 8.16
C ASN A 274 14.76 -1.24 8.80
N ILE A 275 13.76 -1.74 8.08
CA ILE A 275 12.94 -2.86 8.55
C ILE A 275 13.77 -4.14 8.62
N ALA A 276 14.56 -4.46 7.59
CA ALA A 276 15.40 -5.64 7.61
C ALA A 276 16.38 -5.62 8.80
N LYS A 277 17.01 -4.49 9.09
CA LYS A 277 17.88 -4.32 10.27
C LYS A 277 17.12 -4.59 11.58
N SER A 278 15.94 -3.98 11.75
CA SER A 278 15.11 -4.19 12.95
C SER A 278 14.70 -5.66 13.13
N LEU A 279 14.30 -6.33 12.04
CA LEU A 279 13.95 -7.73 12.09
C LEU A 279 15.14 -8.64 12.39
N ILE A 280 16.34 -8.31 11.91
CA ILE A 280 17.57 -9.08 12.21
C ILE A 280 17.99 -8.89 13.66
N GLU A 281 17.93 -7.67 14.18
CA GLU A 281 18.41 -7.34 15.53
C GLU A 281 17.41 -7.74 16.61
N ASP A 282 16.12 -7.42 16.42
CA ASP A 282 15.08 -7.55 17.44
C ASP A 282 14.06 -8.66 17.15
N GLY A 283 13.98 -9.18 15.91
CA GLY A 283 12.96 -10.12 15.47
C GLY A 283 11.59 -9.46 15.19
N GLU A 284 11.42 -8.18 15.51
CA GLU A 284 10.19 -7.39 15.32
C GLU A 284 10.53 -5.93 15.00
N VAL A 285 9.60 -5.24 14.34
CA VAL A 285 9.67 -3.79 14.13
C VAL A 285 8.92 -3.09 15.26
N LYS A 286 9.64 -2.40 16.13
CA LYS A 286 9.08 -1.64 17.25
C LYS A 286 8.67 -0.25 16.75
N ARG A 287 7.39 -0.05 16.47
CA ARG A 287 6.89 1.25 16.02
C ARG A 287 6.33 2.05 17.19
N PRO A 288 6.81 3.30 17.35
CA PRO A 288 6.16 4.24 18.25
C PRO A 288 4.74 4.56 17.75
N TYR A 289 3.83 4.75 18.66
CA TYR A 289 2.42 4.92 18.36
C TYR A 289 1.82 6.05 19.19
N LEU A 290 1.10 6.94 18.54
CA LEU A 290 0.38 8.02 19.23
C LEU A 290 -1.02 7.59 19.70
N GLY A 291 -1.64 6.66 19.01
CA GLY A 291 -3.01 6.23 19.30
C GLY A 291 -4.04 7.22 18.80
N ILE A 292 -3.90 7.70 17.56
CA ILE A 292 -4.85 8.56 16.89
C ILE A 292 -5.32 7.96 15.57
N ALA A 293 -6.62 8.11 15.27
CA ALA A 293 -7.13 8.04 13.92
C ALA A 293 -7.00 9.43 13.29
N MET A 294 -6.38 9.53 12.14
CA MET A 294 -6.03 10.81 11.52
C MET A 294 -6.43 10.84 10.05
N GLN A 295 -6.68 12.05 9.54
CA GLN A 295 -7.10 12.32 8.18
C GLN A 295 -6.45 13.60 7.68
N ASP A 296 -6.18 13.65 6.37
CA ASP A 296 -5.67 14.84 5.71
C ASP A 296 -6.73 15.94 5.66
N LEU A 297 -6.30 17.19 5.71
CA LEU A 297 -7.16 18.35 5.58
C LEU A 297 -7.52 18.57 4.11
N THR A 298 -8.79 18.35 3.74
CA THR A 298 -9.31 18.83 2.45
C THR A 298 -9.42 20.36 2.45
N PRO A 299 -9.50 21.02 1.28
CA PRO A 299 -9.67 22.47 1.20
C PRO A 299 -10.87 22.99 2.01
N GLU A 300 -11.95 22.22 2.10
CA GLU A 300 -13.14 22.53 2.88
C GLU A 300 -12.86 22.44 4.39
N LEU A 301 -12.17 21.37 4.83
CA LEU A 301 -11.75 21.22 6.22
C LEU A 301 -10.75 22.31 6.63
N GLN A 302 -9.81 22.67 5.77
CA GLN A 302 -8.88 23.80 6.02
C GLN A 302 -9.64 25.09 6.34
N LYS A 303 -10.68 25.42 5.56
CA LYS A 303 -11.52 26.60 5.79
C LYS A 303 -12.34 26.51 7.08
N GLN A 304 -12.91 25.33 7.36
CA GLN A 304 -13.77 25.12 8.53
C GLN A 304 -13.00 25.11 9.84
N PHE A 305 -11.76 24.61 9.83
CA PHE A 305 -10.90 24.54 11.01
C PHE A 305 -9.88 25.68 11.07
N ASN A 306 -9.90 26.61 10.10
CA ASN A 306 -8.97 27.73 10.00
C ASN A 306 -7.50 27.30 10.10
N ALA A 307 -7.15 26.26 9.34
CA ALA A 307 -5.82 25.65 9.32
C ALA A 307 -5.36 25.46 7.88
N GLU A 308 -4.22 26.04 7.51
CA GLU A 308 -3.66 25.93 6.15
C GLU A 308 -3.01 24.58 5.87
N ASN A 309 -2.42 23.97 6.91
CA ASN A 309 -1.69 22.70 6.82
C ASN A 309 -1.90 21.91 8.10
N GLY A 310 -1.66 20.61 8.03
CA GLY A 310 -1.70 19.74 9.19
C GLY A 310 -2.61 18.54 8.98
N VAL A 311 -2.84 17.82 10.07
CA VAL A 311 -3.57 16.56 10.11
C VAL A 311 -4.70 16.67 11.13
N ILE A 312 -5.94 16.41 10.71
CA ILE A 312 -7.06 16.38 11.64
C ILE A 312 -7.09 15.04 12.41
N VAL A 313 -7.22 15.13 13.72
CA VAL A 313 -7.46 13.98 14.59
C VAL A 313 -8.95 13.63 14.51
N ALA A 314 -9.30 12.56 13.83
CA ALA A 314 -10.67 12.05 13.78
C ALA A 314 -11.04 11.36 15.10
N GLU A 315 -10.08 10.68 15.75
CA GLU A 315 -10.26 10.07 17.06
C GLU A 315 -8.92 9.98 17.81
N ALA A 316 -8.93 10.32 19.12
CA ALA A 316 -7.89 9.90 20.05
C ALA A 316 -8.34 8.58 20.69
N ILE A 317 -7.62 7.48 20.39
CA ILE A 317 -8.03 6.12 20.77
C ILE A 317 -7.97 5.98 22.28
N LYS A 318 -9.07 5.53 22.87
CA LYS A 318 -9.23 5.41 24.33
C LYS A 318 -8.17 4.50 24.95
N GLY A 319 -7.49 4.99 25.97
CA GLY A 319 -6.43 4.28 26.68
C GLY A 319 -5.05 4.39 26.02
N GLU A 320 -4.93 5.03 24.84
CA GLU A 320 -3.68 5.19 24.12
C GLU A 320 -2.96 6.52 24.50
N ALA A 321 -1.76 6.69 23.97
CA ALA A 321 -0.83 7.76 24.32
C ALA A 321 -1.41 9.17 24.13
N ALA A 322 -2.01 9.44 22.99
CA ALA A 322 -2.56 10.76 22.68
C ALA A 322 -3.77 11.11 23.55
N GLU A 323 -4.68 10.16 23.80
CA GLU A 323 -5.84 10.38 24.68
C GLU A 323 -5.40 10.68 26.10
N LYS A 324 -4.44 9.90 26.64
CA LYS A 324 -3.86 10.14 27.97
C LYS A 324 -3.18 11.50 28.09
N ALA A 325 -2.59 12.01 27.01
CA ALA A 325 -1.98 13.32 26.92
C ALA A 325 -3.01 14.46 26.75
N GLY A 326 -4.28 14.15 26.50
CA GLY A 326 -5.35 15.13 26.33
C GLY A 326 -5.55 15.62 24.89
N VAL A 327 -5.04 14.90 23.88
CA VAL A 327 -5.42 15.09 22.47
C VAL A 327 -6.88 14.70 22.29
N LYS A 328 -7.62 15.44 21.47
CA LYS A 328 -9.05 15.24 21.25
C LYS A 328 -9.39 15.15 19.76
N SER A 329 -10.54 14.58 19.46
CA SER A 329 -11.16 14.68 18.14
C SER A 329 -11.32 16.16 17.75
N GLY A 330 -11.04 16.51 16.51
CA GLY A 330 -11.06 17.88 15.98
C GLY A 330 -9.78 18.67 16.20
N ASP A 331 -8.77 18.16 16.89
CA ASP A 331 -7.45 18.79 16.95
C ASP A 331 -6.77 18.72 15.58
N ILE A 332 -6.11 19.79 15.17
CA ILE A 332 -5.28 19.80 13.97
C ILE A 332 -3.81 19.75 14.39
N VAL A 333 -3.13 18.66 14.14
CA VAL A 333 -1.69 18.53 14.38
C VAL A 333 -0.94 19.21 13.25
N THR A 334 -0.17 20.26 13.59
CA THR A 334 0.58 21.07 12.61
C THR A 334 2.09 20.84 12.67
N ALA A 335 2.61 20.32 13.77
CA ALA A 335 4.02 19.98 13.91
C ALA A 335 4.25 18.91 14.99
N ILE A 336 5.38 18.19 14.88
CA ILE A 336 5.91 17.30 15.91
C ILE A 336 7.35 17.72 16.24
N ASN A 337 7.64 17.99 17.50
CA ASN A 337 8.93 18.51 17.98
C ASN A 337 9.46 19.68 17.13
N GLY A 338 8.57 20.62 16.77
CA GLY A 338 8.87 21.80 15.95
C GLY A 338 9.01 21.55 14.45
N LYS A 339 9.00 20.28 14.00
CA LYS A 339 9.01 19.94 12.57
C LYS A 339 7.57 19.98 12.05
N THR A 340 7.28 20.89 11.13
CA THR A 340 5.97 21.02 10.48
C THR A 340 5.56 19.72 9.79
N VAL A 341 4.29 19.36 9.89
CA VAL A 341 3.67 18.25 9.17
C VAL A 341 2.51 18.80 8.34
N LYS A 342 2.39 18.34 7.09
CA LYS A 342 1.39 18.81 6.13
C LYS A 342 0.23 17.85 5.96
N ASP A 343 0.48 16.56 6.12
CA ASP A 343 -0.45 15.47 5.88
C ASP A 343 -0.20 14.30 6.86
N ALA A 344 -1.11 13.33 6.83
CA ALA A 344 -1.06 12.15 7.70
C ALA A 344 0.18 11.28 7.45
N TYR A 345 0.70 11.26 6.21
CA TYR A 345 1.91 10.54 5.88
C TYR A 345 3.13 11.17 6.55
N GLU A 346 3.30 12.51 6.44
CA GLU A 346 4.40 13.22 7.10
C GLU A 346 4.36 13.06 8.63
N LEU A 347 3.17 13.14 9.25
CA LEU A 347 3.04 12.90 10.69
C LEU A 347 3.40 11.46 11.06
N ARG A 348 2.88 10.47 10.33
CA ARG A 348 3.19 9.05 10.56
C ARG A 348 4.69 8.78 10.44
N THR A 349 5.30 9.25 9.36
CA THR A 349 6.74 9.13 9.13
C THR A 349 7.56 9.84 10.20
N ALA A 350 7.16 11.03 10.62
CA ALA A 350 7.85 11.77 11.67
C ALA A 350 7.82 11.01 13.00
N VAL A 351 6.70 10.36 13.33
CA VAL A 351 6.57 9.54 14.56
C VAL A 351 7.53 8.35 14.52
N THR A 352 7.77 7.71 13.37
CA THR A 352 8.67 6.54 13.29
C THR A 352 10.13 6.85 13.59
N ASN A 353 10.53 8.12 13.64
CA ASN A 353 11.90 8.52 14.02
C ASN A 353 12.17 8.45 15.52
N TYR A 354 11.17 8.14 16.35
CA TYR A 354 11.26 8.00 17.79
C TYR A 354 11.19 6.52 18.21
N LYS A 355 11.30 6.26 19.51
CA LYS A 355 11.12 4.93 20.10
C LYS A 355 9.84 4.91 20.94
N PRO A 356 9.19 3.75 21.12
CA PRO A 356 8.17 3.61 22.15
C PRO A 356 8.69 4.06 23.50
N GLY A 357 7.96 4.96 24.18
CA GLY A 357 8.37 5.57 25.44
C GLY A 357 9.02 6.97 25.32
N ASP A 358 9.38 7.41 24.12
CA ASP A 358 9.92 8.77 23.93
C ASP A 358 8.81 9.81 24.07
N GLU A 359 9.13 10.95 24.72
CA GLU A 359 8.26 12.12 24.77
C GLU A 359 8.39 12.92 23.47
N VAL A 360 7.26 13.21 22.83
CA VAL A 360 7.15 14.09 21.67
C VAL A 360 6.21 15.25 21.96
N VAL A 361 6.50 16.41 21.40
CA VAL A 361 5.66 17.62 21.53
C VAL A 361 4.87 17.78 20.24
N LEU A 362 3.54 17.66 20.33
CA LEU A 362 2.64 17.96 19.23
C LEU A 362 2.21 19.43 19.31
N SER A 363 2.49 20.21 18.25
CA SER A 363 1.87 21.53 18.08
C SER A 363 0.52 21.32 17.40
N ILE A 364 -0.55 21.77 18.06
CA ILE A 364 -1.92 21.57 17.57
C ILE A 364 -2.67 22.90 17.48
N ILE A 365 -3.75 22.89 16.69
CA ILE A 365 -4.80 23.92 16.70
C ILE A 365 -6.07 23.26 17.24
N ARG A 366 -6.62 23.82 18.34
CA ARG A 366 -7.90 23.45 18.94
C ARG A 366 -8.73 24.70 19.14
N ASP A 367 -9.96 24.73 18.63
CA ASP A 367 -10.87 25.88 18.72
C ASP A 367 -10.18 27.19 18.31
N GLU A 368 -9.47 27.15 17.17
CA GLU A 368 -8.71 28.27 16.58
C GLU A 368 -7.50 28.75 17.43
N LYS A 369 -7.18 28.05 18.54
CA LYS A 369 -6.05 28.37 19.41
C LYS A 369 -4.90 27.40 19.19
N LYS A 370 -3.69 27.95 19.01
CA LYS A 370 -2.46 27.15 18.96
C LYS A 370 -2.06 26.73 20.36
N MET A 371 -1.68 25.48 20.54
CA MET A 371 -1.20 24.92 21.79
C MET A 371 -0.22 23.77 21.55
N GLU A 372 0.53 23.42 22.56
CA GLU A 372 1.45 22.28 22.54
C GLU A 372 0.99 21.22 23.53
N ILE A 373 1.06 19.96 23.11
CA ILE A 373 0.73 18.81 23.94
C ILE A 373 1.92 17.85 23.92
N LYS A 374 2.40 17.49 25.13
CA LYS A 374 3.42 16.47 25.30
C LYS A 374 2.79 15.10 25.32
N VAL A 375 3.25 14.22 24.45
CA VAL A 375 2.76 12.85 24.29
C VAL A 375 3.91 11.89 24.48
N VAL A 376 3.77 10.93 25.39
CA VAL A 376 4.73 9.82 25.51
C VAL A 376 4.26 8.72 24.56
N THR A 377 5.07 8.42 23.54
CA THR A 377 4.71 7.44 22.51
C THR A 377 4.49 6.04 23.10
N GLY A 378 3.41 5.38 22.71
CA GLY A 378 3.15 3.99 23.07
C GLY A 378 3.86 3.00 22.14
N LYS A 379 3.74 1.70 22.43
CA LYS A 379 4.03 0.60 21.49
C LYS A 379 2.70 0.24 20.81
N ARG A 380 2.70 0.15 19.49
CA ARG A 380 1.51 -0.31 18.75
C ARG A 380 1.31 -1.80 19.00
N ASP A 381 0.19 -2.16 19.65
CA ASP A 381 -0.19 -3.56 19.83
C ASP A 381 -1.26 -3.94 18.79
N LEU A 382 -0.88 -4.79 17.83
CA LEU A 382 -1.76 -5.24 16.75
C LEU A 382 -2.84 -6.22 17.23
N ALA A 383 -2.73 -6.77 18.45
CA ALA A 383 -3.65 -7.75 19.01
C ALA A 383 -4.94 -7.15 19.62
N GLY A 384 -4.97 -5.83 19.84
CA GLY A 384 -6.01 -5.15 20.67
C GLY A 384 -7.26 -4.65 19.96
N PHE A 385 -7.37 -4.74 18.64
CA PHE A 385 -8.46 -4.09 17.87
C PHE A 385 -9.73 -4.95 17.68
N SER A 386 -10.12 -5.72 18.68
CA SER A 386 -11.44 -6.41 18.69
C SER A 386 -12.25 -5.93 19.86
N ARG A 387 -13.16 -4.99 19.65
CA ARG A 387 -14.23 -4.66 20.60
C ARG A 387 -15.57 -5.14 20.08
N ASN A 388 -16.12 -6.13 20.79
CA ASN A 388 -17.55 -6.43 20.78
C ASN A 388 -18.23 -5.47 21.76
N ASP A 389 -19.03 -4.55 21.25
CA ASP A 389 -20.11 -3.94 22.04
C ASP A 389 -21.44 -4.27 21.33
N LYS A 390 -22.27 -5.03 22.02
CA LYS A 390 -23.66 -5.30 21.64
C LYS A 390 -24.54 -4.34 22.43
N GLY A 391 -25.08 -3.32 21.77
CA GLY A 391 -26.15 -2.47 22.29
C GLY A 391 -27.52 -2.99 21.88
N ASP A 392 -28.47 -2.81 22.75
CA ASP A 392 -29.87 -3.27 22.69
C ASP A 392 -30.73 -2.30 21.84
N ARG A 393 -31.86 -2.75 21.30
CA ARG A 393 -32.66 -2.03 20.29
C ARG A 393 -33.69 -1.09 20.90
N GLY A 394 -33.69 0.17 20.46
CA GLY A 394 -34.69 1.22 20.82
C GLY A 394 -35.43 1.80 19.58
N GLU A 395 -36.53 2.52 19.83
CA GLU A 395 -37.61 2.89 18.91
C GLU A 395 -37.23 3.80 17.73
N LYS A 396 -37.96 3.64 16.61
CA LYS A 396 -37.73 4.31 15.31
C LYS A 396 -38.32 5.72 15.24
N ALA A 397 -37.51 6.69 14.85
CA ALA A 397 -37.95 7.99 14.34
C ALA A 397 -37.18 8.30 13.05
N ASN A 398 -37.87 8.14 11.90
CA ASN A 398 -37.28 8.38 10.57
C ASN A 398 -37.59 9.83 10.14
N GLU A 399 -36.57 10.61 9.77
CA GLU A 399 -36.77 11.98 9.27
C GLU A 399 -35.79 12.31 8.13
N GLN A 400 -36.36 12.83 7.02
CA GLN A 400 -35.62 13.21 5.83
C GLN A 400 -35.05 14.63 5.94
N PHE A 401 -33.76 14.80 5.61
CA PHE A 401 -33.07 16.08 5.57
C PHE A 401 -32.80 16.50 4.13
N ASP A 402 -33.78 17.13 3.48
CA ASP A 402 -33.78 17.49 2.05
C ASP A 402 -32.53 18.28 1.62
N LYS A 403 -32.05 19.19 2.46
CA LYS A 403 -30.86 20.01 2.15
C LYS A 403 -29.55 19.21 2.06
N LEU A 404 -29.48 18.08 2.75
CA LEU A 404 -28.31 17.20 2.72
C LEU A 404 -28.51 16.02 1.77
N GLY A 405 -29.77 15.68 1.44
CA GLY A 405 -30.11 14.44 0.75
C GLY A 405 -29.84 13.22 1.64
N LEU A 406 -30.11 13.33 2.96
CA LEU A 406 -29.93 12.25 3.93
C LEU A 406 -31.26 11.90 4.60
N ASP A 407 -31.55 10.62 4.69
CA ASP A 407 -32.57 10.07 5.56
C ASP A 407 -31.90 9.54 6.84
N LEU A 408 -32.29 10.09 8.00
CA LEU A 408 -31.68 9.81 9.29
C LEU A 408 -32.67 9.17 10.23
N ASP A 409 -32.22 8.21 11.03
CA ASP A 409 -32.98 7.58 12.10
C ASP A 409 -32.17 7.58 13.40
N VAL A 410 -32.82 7.39 14.53
CA VAL A 410 -32.14 7.20 15.81
C VAL A 410 -32.25 5.74 16.22
N GLU A 411 -31.12 5.06 16.29
CA GLU A 411 -30.99 3.68 16.75
C GLU A 411 -30.06 3.66 17.97
N ASP A 412 -30.52 3.10 19.08
CA ASP A 412 -29.78 2.98 20.36
C ASP A 412 -29.23 4.30 20.90
N GLY A 413 -29.88 5.43 20.59
CA GLY A 413 -29.44 6.77 20.98
C GLY A 413 -28.36 7.34 20.05
N GLU A 414 -28.12 6.73 18.91
CA GLU A 414 -27.18 7.17 17.87
C GLU A 414 -27.94 7.57 16.60
N VAL A 415 -27.46 8.62 15.93
CA VAL A 415 -28.03 9.11 14.67
C VAL A 415 -27.40 8.32 13.50
N VAL A 416 -28.21 7.54 12.80
CA VAL A 416 -27.77 6.62 11.76
C VAL A 416 -28.28 7.08 10.39
N ILE A 417 -27.43 7.02 9.37
CA ILE A 417 -27.82 7.26 7.97
C ILE A 417 -28.57 6.03 7.45
N LYS A 418 -29.84 6.20 7.10
CA LYS A 418 -30.73 5.15 6.57
C LYS A 418 -30.75 5.11 5.06
N ASP A 419 -30.74 6.28 4.43
CA ASP A 419 -30.70 6.40 2.97
C ASP A 419 -29.96 7.66 2.57
N ILE A 420 -29.43 7.66 1.35
CA ILE A 420 -28.72 8.79 0.74
C ILE A 420 -29.38 9.01 -0.63
N ASP A 421 -30.01 10.17 -0.79
CA ASP A 421 -30.58 10.59 -2.07
C ASP A 421 -29.47 10.65 -3.15
N PRO A 422 -29.57 9.86 -4.23
CA PRO A 422 -28.53 9.83 -5.28
C PRO A 422 -28.27 11.19 -5.92
N ASP A 423 -29.28 12.08 -5.94
CA ASP A 423 -29.20 13.41 -6.51
C ASP A 423 -28.93 14.49 -5.44
N GLY A 424 -28.75 14.09 -4.18
CA GLY A 424 -28.54 14.98 -3.04
C GLY A 424 -27.08 15.39 -2.83
N ALA A 425 -26.88 16.50 -2.08
CA ALA A 425 -25.57 17.05 -1.76
C ALA A 425 -24.61 16.03 -1.09
N ALA A 426 -25.14 15.14 -0.25
CA ALA A 426 -24.37 14.08 0.40
C ALA A 426 -23.84 13.02 -0.59
N ALA A 427 -24.62 12.64 -1.59
CA ALA A 427 -24.22 11.70 -2.63
C ALA A 427 -23.12 12.31 -3.51
N GLU A 428 -23.29 13.56 -3.93
CA GLU A 428 -22.30 14.29 -4.73
C GLU A 428 -20.97 14.45 -3.96
N ALA A 429 -21.01 14.86 -2.70
CA ALA A 429 -19.85 14.94 -1.83
C ALA A 429 -19.16 13.58 -1.70
N SER A 430 -19.95 12.51 -1.52
CA SER A 430 -19.44 11.15 -1.36
C SER A 430 -18.76 10.61 -2.63
N SER A 431 -19.26 10.96 -3.81
CA SER A 431 -18.67 10.54 -5.09
C SER A 431 -17.28 11.13 -5.34
N ARG A 432 -16.99 12.29 -4.73
CA ARG A 432 -15.71 13.01 -4.83
C ARG A 432 -14.67 12.55 -3.80
N MET A 433 -15.05 11.75 -2.82
CA MET A 433 -14.20 11.31 -1.72
C MET A 433 -14.02 9.79 -1.72
N ALA A 434 -12.80 9.31 -1.53
CA ALA A 434 -12.52 7.88 -1.40
C ALA A 434 -13.32 7.22 -0.25
N ASN A 435 -13.64 8.00 0.79
CA ASN A 435 -14.35 7.56 1.99
C ASN A 435 -15.65 8.36 2.21
N GLY A 436 -16.43 8.61 1.17
CA GLY A 436 -17.72 9.30 1.27
C GLY A 436 -18.74 8.60 2.20
N LEU A 437 -19.83 9.29 2.52
CA LEU A 437 -20.90 8.78 3.38
C LEU A 437 -21.52 7.48 2.83
N ARG A 438 -21.96 6.62 3.74
CA ARG A 438 -22.65 5.36 3.41
C ARG A 438 -23.85 5.15 4.32
N VAL A 439 -24.81 4.43 3.81
CA VAL A 439 -25.91 3.90 4.61
C VAL A 439 -25.33 3.03 5.74
N GLY A 440 -25.80 3.26 6.97
CA GLY A 440 -25.32 2.61 8.18
C GLY A 440 -24.20 3.36 8.90
N ASP A 441 -23.69 4.48 8.37
CA ASP A 441 -22.78 5.34 9.11
C ASP A 441 -23.51 6.01 10.28
N VAL A 442 -22.88 6.09 11.45
CA VAL A 442 -23.36 6.78 12.64
C VAL A 442 -22.83 8.21 12.64
N ILE A 443 -23.68 9.20 12.72
CA ILE A 443 -23.28 10.62 12.83
C ILE A 443 -23.02 10.95 14.31
N LEU A 444 -21.78 11.24 14.65
CA LEU A 444 -21.36 11.61 16.01
C LEU A 444 -21.39 13.12 16.23
N GLU A 445 -21.01 13.89 15.21
CA GLU A 445 -20.99 15.35 15.26
C GLU A 445 -21.50 15.96 13.96
N VAL A 446 -22.19 17.09 14.08
CA VAL A 446 -22.56 17.96 12.97
C VAL A 446 -21.99 19.36 13.28
N ASN A 447 -21.18 19.92 12.37
CA ASN A 447 -20.54 21.22 12.55
C ASN A 447 -19.83 21.35 13.93
N ARG A 448 -19.10 20.29 14.34
CA ARG A 448 -18.35 20.19 15.61
C ARG A 448 -19.25 20.20 16.86
N GLN A 449 -20.53 19.87 16.72
CA GLN A 449 -21.45 19.66 17.83
C GLN A 449 -21.85 18.20 17.91
N GLN A 450 -21.68 17.60 19.06
CA GLN A 450 -22.14 16.23 19.32
C GLN A 450 -23.65 16.15 19.12
N VAL A 451 -24.10 15.09 18.47
CA VAL A 451 -25.51 14.82 18.20
C VAL A 451 -25.87 13.41 18.67
N ALA A 452 -27.01 13.29 19.37
CA ALA A 452 -27.59 12.03 19.82
C ALA A 452 -29.07 11.92 19.42
N SER A 453 -29.60 12.96 18.79
CA SER A 453 -30.99 13.01 18.35
C SER A 453 -31.13 13.82 17.06
N ILE A 454 -32.21 13.58 16.35
CA ILE A 454 -32.62 14.36 15.15
C ILE A 454 -32.71 15.87 15.46
N ARG A 455 -33.15 16.22 16.67
CA ARG A 455 -33.21 17.61 17.09
C ARG A 455 -31.82 18.24 17.19
N ASP A 456 -30.83 17.53 17.72
CA ASP A 456 -29.44 18.02 17.80
C ASP A 456 -28.89 18.29 16.42
N VAL A 457 -29.15 17.38 15.44
CA VAL A 457 -28.77 17.56 14.04
C VAL A 457 -29.36 18.85 13.48
N LYS A 458 -30.68 19.09 13.67
CA LYS A 458 -31.33 20.33 13.21
C LYS A 458 -30.72 21.59 13.82
N ASP A 459 -30.41 21.54 15.10
CA ASP A 459 -29.83 22.69 15.80
C ASP A 459 -28.38 22.94 15.39
N ALA A 460 -27.62 21.90 15.16
CA ALA A 460 -26.25 21.99 14.66
C ALA A 460 -26.18 22.48 13.21
N LEU A 461 -27.12 22.10 12.34
CA LEU A 461 -27.21 22.60 10.97
C LEU A 461 -27.46 24.10 10.86
N LYS A 462 -28.14 24.72 11.85
CA LYS A 462 -28.34 26.20 11.92
C LYS A 462 -27.01 26.96 12.03
N ARG A 463 -25.92 26.27 12.42
CA ARG A 463 -24.58 26.85 12.58
C ARG A 463 -23.66 26.57 11.39
N THR A 464 -24.22 26.11 10.27
CA THR A 464 -23.45 25.87 9.03
C THR A 464 -22.75 27.17 8.59
N ARG A 465 -21.44 27.08 8.34
CA ARG A 465 -20.60 28.18 7.85
C ARG A 465 -20.19 27.89 6.41
N ASN A 466 -20.08 28.92 5.57
CA ASN A 466 -19.60 28.85 4.20
C ASN A 466 -20.38 27.83 3.31
N ASN A 467 -21.65 27.60 3.60
CA ASN A 467 -22.49 26.59 2.92
C ASN A 467 -21.88 25.17 2.91
N VAL A 468 -21.07 24.82 3.90
CA VAL A 468 -20.50 23.48 4.05
C VAL A 468 -20.87 22.93 5.42
N VAL A 469 -21.47 21.75 5.44
CA VAL A 469 -21.72 20.97 6.64
C VAL A 469 -20.56 20.03 6.87
N VAL A 470 -20.04 19.99 8.10
CA VAL A 470 -19.00 19.05 8.52
C VAL A 470 -19.61 17.99 9.41
N LEU A 471 -19.50 16.74 9.00
CA LEU A 471 -19.98 15.58 9.75
C LEU A 471 -18.78 14.80 10.28
N LEU A 472 -18.79 14.45 11.56
CA LEU A 472 -17.95 13.37 12.08
C LEU A 472 -18.80 12.11 12.10
N VAL A 473 -18.40 11.11 11.32
CA VAL A 473 -19.14 9.86 11.24
C VAL A 473 -18.29 8.70 11.73
N GLU A 474 -18.97 7.71 12.30
CA GLU A 474 -18.38 6.42 12.66
C GLU A 474 -18.95 5.34 11.75
N ARG A 475 -18.07 4.59 11.11
CA ARG A 475 -18.41 3.49 10.20
C ARG A 475 -17.98 2.16 10.79
N SER A 476 -18.93 1.26 10.96
CA SER A 476 -18.67 -0.13 11.33
C SER A 476 -18.24 -0.94 10.10
N ILE A 477 -17.07 -1.58 10.16
CA ILE A 477 -16.62 -2.53 9.15
C ILE A 477 -17.01 -3.92 9.66
N ARG A 478 -17.81 -4.67 8.85
CA ARG A 478 -18.40 -5.99 9.19
C ARG A 478 -17.51 -6.83 10.11
N GLY A 479 -17.91 -6.93 11.42
CA GLY A 479 -17.24 -7.78 12.42
C GLY A 479 -15.87 -7.29 12.89
N ARG A 480 -15.48 -6.02 12.64
CA ARG A 480 -14.22 -5.39 13.03
C ARG A 480 -14.42 -3.99 13.57
N SER A 481 -13.34 -3.39 14.08
CA SER A 481 -13.29 -2.05 14.65
C SER A 481 -14.05 -1.01 13.81
N SER A 482 -14.75 -0.08 14.48
CA SER A 482 -15.30 1.11 13.85
C SER A 482 -14.17 2.09 13.47
N THR A 483 -14.41 2.88 12.44
CA THR A 483 -13.50 3.95 12.00
C THR A 483 -14.22 5.27 11.99
N ARG A 484 -13.62 6.32 12.58
CA ARG A 484 -14.16 7.68 12.55
C ARG A 484 -13.49 8.51 11.46
N MET A 485 -14.30 9.35 10.82
CA MET A 485 -13.82 10.26 9.77
C MET A 485 -14.67 11.53 9.69
N TYR A 486 -14.04 12.62 9.27
CA TYR A 486 -14.72 13.85 8.91
C TYR A 486 -15.14 13.83 7.45
N VAL A 487 -16.40 14.13 7.17
CA VAL A 487 -16.94 14.28 5.82
C VAL A 487 -17.54 15.67 5.67
N THR A 488 -17.20 16.37 4.59
CA THR A 488 -17.73 17.67 4.27
C THR A 488 -18.81 17.55 3.19
N VAL A 489 -19.98 18.15 3.44
CA VAL A 489 -21.10 18.18 2.49
C VAL A 489 -21.34 19.65 2.11
N PRO A 490 -20.94 20.10 0.91
CA PRO A 490 -21.30 21.43 0.41
C PRO A 490 -22.81 21.50 0.19
N LEU A 491 -23.44 22.56 0.67
CA LEU A 491 -24.83 22.90 0.37
C LEU A 491 -24.84 23.84 -0.84
N GLU A 492 -25.67 23.57 -1.81
CA GLU A 492 -25.89 24.48 -2.95
C GLU A 492 -26.44 25.86 -2.55
#